data_131ceb289c13aa0b2bd8c33b75ce86a9
#
_entry.id   131ceb289c13aa0b2bd8c33b75ce86a9
#
_cell.length_a   1.000
_cell.length_b   1.000
_cell.length_c   1.000
_cell.angle_alpha   90.00
_cell.angle_beta   90.00
_cell.angle_gamma   90.00
#
_symmetry.space_group_name_H-M   'P 1'
#
loop_
_entity.id
_entity.type
_entity.pdbx_description
1 polymer ?
#
loop_
_entity_poly.entity_id
_entity_poly.type
_entity_poly.pdbx_seq_one_letter_code
_entity_poly.pdbx_strand_id
1 'polypeptide(L)'
;MKFEDLIHPIGVDEFHLKYKGKKHFYIKRKDNPFAKHFSWEELDNYLNQINIGSWDRTPQLQVVLPDGKKWCKKKDSIKKTRTELWNLWNNGSSFILTLSEFLNETMWKQCQEFEKH
;
A
#
# COMPACT_ATOMS: atom_id res chain seq x y z
N MET A 1 5.18 -14.20 5.27
CA MET A 1 6.47 -14.37 4.58
C MET A 1 7.56 -13.90 5.52
N LYS A 2 8.64 -14.65 5.67
CA LYS A 2 9.76 -14.24 6.51
C LYS A 2 10.60 -13.20 5.79
N PHE A 3 11.31 -12.38 6.57
CA PHE A 3 12.18 -11.35 6.01
C PHE A 3 13.31 -11.95 5.15
N GLU A 4 13.89 -13.06 5.58
CA GLU A 4 14.93 -13.77 4.84
C GLU A 4 14.47 -14.18 3.43
N ASP A 5 13.22 -14.67 3.31
CA ASP A 5 12.64 -15.07 2.02
C ASP A 5 12.52 -13.86 1.09
N LEU A 6 12.22 -12.68 1.66
CA LEU A 6 12.06 -11.45 0.91
C LEU A 6 13.39 -10.95 0.33
N ILE A 7 14.46 -11.02 1.09
CA ILE A 7 15.76 -10.49 0.68
C ILE A 7 16.66 -11.52 -0.03
N HIS A 8 16.24 -12.81 -0.07
CA HIS A 8 17.00 -13.84 -0.79
C HIS A 8 17.31 -13.42 -2.24
N PRO A 9 18.53 -13.59 -2.73
CA PRO A 9 19.66 -14.37 -2.18
C PRO A 9 20.57 -13.62 -1.19
N ILE A 10 20.26 -12.41 -0.79
CA ILE A 10 21.02 -11.68 0.21
C ILE A 10 20.70 -12.26 1.60
N GLY A 11 21.72 -12.52 2.41
CA GLY A 11 21.51 -12.93 3.80
C GLY A 11 21.18 -11.77 4.72
N VAL A 12 20.54 -12.04 5.87
CA VAL A 12 20.12 -11.01 6.83
C VAL A 12 21.33 -10.20 7.34
N ASP A 13 22.42 -10.88 7.69
CA ASP A 13 23.64 -10.22 8.16
C ASP A 13 24.27 -9.33 7.08
N GLU A 14 24.29 -9.82 5.85
CA GLU A 14 24.76 -9.03 4.71
C GLU A 14 23.87 -7.82 4.45
N PHE A 15 22.54 -7.99 4.56
CA PHE A 15 21.60 -6.88 4.45
C PHE A 15 21.88 -5.79 5.48
N HIS A 16 22.02 -6.14 6.77
CA HIS A 16 22.31 -5.17 7.81
C HIS A 16 23.67 -4.51 7.62
N LEU A 17 24.67 -5.28 7.22
CA LEU A 17 26.04 -4.76 7.07
C LEU A 17 26.18 -3.82 5.86
N LYS A 18 25.61 -4.18 4.71
CA LYS A 18 25.90 -3.52 3.42
C LYS A 18 24.77 -2.63 2.91
N TYR A 19 23.52 -2.89 3.27
CA TYR A 19 22.36 -2.26 2.63
C TYR A 19 21.55 -1.39 3.56
N LYS A 20 21.15 -1.86 4.73
CA LYS A 20 20.27 -1.14 5.66
C LYS A 20 20.79 0.26 5.95
N GLY A 21 20.06 1.29 5.54
CA GLY A 21 20.42 2.70 5.71
C GLY A 21 21.63 3.18 4.89
N LYS A 22 22.18 2.36 3.98
CA LYS A 22 23.39 2.68 3.21
C LYS A 22 23.15 2.78 1.73
N LYS A 23 22.50 1.80 1.11
CA LYS A 23 22.22 1.77 -0.32
C LYS A 23 21.00 0.92 -0.63
N HIS A 24 20.36 1.20 -1.76
CA HIS A 24 19.31 0.36 -2.30
C HIS A 24 19.88 -0.90 -2.96
N PHE A 25 19.03 -1.91 -3.12
CA PHE A 25 19.30 -3.08 -3.95
C PHE A 25 18.03 -3.49 -4.69
N TYR A 26 18.21 -4.26 -5.75
CA TYR A 26 17.12 -4.79 -6.54
C TYR A 26 17.30 -6.29 -6.73
N ILE A 27 16.26 -7.05 -6.45
CA ILE A 27 16.22 -8.51 -6.66
C ILE A 27 15.22 -8.79 -7.76
N LYS A 28 15.71 -9.22 -8.92
CA LYS A 28 14.84 -9.67 -10.01
C LYS A 28 14.28 -11.04 -9.68
N ARG A 29 12.96 -11.15 -9.61
CA ARG A 29 12.25 -12.41 -9.33
C ARG A 29 11.36 -12.79 -10.49
N LYS A 30 11.12 -14.10 -10.64
CA LYS A 30 10.13 -14.65 -11.58
C LYS A 30 8.73 -14.71 -10.95
N ASP A 31 8.67 -14.83 -9.64
CA ASP A 31 7.47 -14.89 -8.83
C ASP A 31 7.18 -13.53 -8.16
N ASN A 32 5.93 -13.29 -7.84
CA ASN A 32 5.53 -12.16 -7.01
C ASN A 32 5.23 -12.67 -5.59
N PRO A 33 6.15 -12.51 -4.62
CA PRO A 33 5.95 -12.99 -3.26
C PRO A 33 4.82 -12.27 -2.54
N PHE A 34 4.39 -11.11 -3.04
CA PHE A 34 3.31 -10.31 -2.48
C PHE A 34 1.93 -10.56 -3.12
N ALA A 35 1.84 -11.43 -4.12
CA ALA A 35 0.58 -11.68 -4.84
C ALA A 35 -0.59 -12.09 -3.93
N LYS A 36 -0.29 -12.69 -2.78
CA LYS A 36 -1.28 -13.15 -1.79
C LYS A 36 -1.56 -12.12 -0.67
N HIS A 37 -0.84 -10.99 -0.67
CA HIS A 37 -0.97 -10.00 0.40
C HIS A 37 -2.08 -9.00 0.13
N PHE A 38 -2.40 -8.78 -1.13
CA PHE A 38 -3.40 -7.81 -1.54
C PHE A 38 -4.01 -8.20 -2.88
N SER A 39 -5.34 -8.33 -2.93
CA SER A 39 -6.12 -8.69 -4.12
C SER A 39 -7.05 -7.54 -4.53
N TRP A 40 -7.60 -7.62 -5.74
CA TRP A 40 -8.64 -6.70 -6.19
C TRP A 40 -9.92 -6.79 -5.33
N GLU A 41 -10.23 -7.98 -4.83
CA GLU A 41 -11.36 -8.19 -3.91
C GLU A 41 -11.13 -7.49 -2.57
N GLU A 42 -9.91 -7.57 -2.05
CA GLU A 42 -9.54 -6.83 -0.85
C GLU A 42 -9.60 -5.33 -1.06
N LEU A 43 -9.10 -4.81 -2.19
CA LEU A 43 -9.27 -3.39 -2.54
C LEU A 43 -10.75 -2.99 -2.53
N ASP A 44 -11.60 -3.82 -3.09
CA ASP A 44 -13.04 -3.60 -3.13
C ASP A 44 -13.65 -3.54 -1.72
N ASN A 45 -13.28 -4.46 -0.85
CA ASN A 45 -13.69 -4.47 0.55
C ASN A 45 -13.17 -3.23 1.29
N TYR A 46 -11.95 -2.80 0.99
CA TYR A 46 -11.38 -1.58 1.50
C TYR A 46 -12.21 -0.35 1.13
N LEU A 47 -12.54 -0.20 -0.13
CA LEU A 47 -13.34 0.93 -0.62
C LEU A 47 -14.73 1.02 0.03
N ASN A 48 -15.25 -0.10 0.53
CA ASN A 48 -16.50 -0.14 1.28
C ASN A 48 -16.36 0.28 2.76
N GLN A 49 -15.19 0.11 3.34
CA GLN A 49 -14.94 0.35 4.77
C GLN A 49 -14.27 1.69 5.04
N ILE A 50 -13.59 2.28 4.06
CA ILE A 50 -12.79 3.47 4.25
C ILE A 50 -13.66 4.73 4.23
N ASN A 51 -13.39 5.64 5.17
CA ASN A 51 -13.83 7.01 5.08
C ASN A 51 -12.98 7.76 4.05
N ILE A 52 -13.49 7.88 2.83
CA ILE A 52 -12.81 8.58 1.76
C ILE A 52 -12.73 10.06 2.12
N GLY A 53 -11.50 10.54 2.37
CA GLY A 53 -11.21 11.95 2.62
C GLY A 53 -11.39 12.42 4.08
N SER A 54 -11.40 11.52 5.05
CA SER A 54 -11.20 11.85 6.47
C SER A 54 -9.70 12.05 6.76
N TRP A 55 -9.39 13.00 7.63
CA TRP A 55 -8.02 13.27 8.11
C TRP A 55 -7.74 12.63 9.48
N ASP A 56 -8.63 11.77 9.95
CA ASP A 56 -8.47 11.03 11.17
C ASP A 56 -7.39 9.96 10.99
N ARG A 57 -6.91 9.39 12.09
CA ARG A 57 -5.95 8.27 12.09
C ARG A 57 -6.57 6.93 11.62
N THR A 58 -7.55 6.98 10.74
CA THR A 58 -8.19 5.82 10.12
C THR A 58 -7.60 5.56 8.76
N PRO A 59 -7.65 4.31 8.26
CA PRO A 59 -7.26 4.01 6.89
C PRO A 59 -7.94 4.93 5.89
N GLN A 60 -7.17 5.51 4.97
CA GLN A 60 -7.64 6.54 4.05
C GLN A 60 -7.26 6.21 2.62
N LEU A 61 -8.13 6.60 1.70
CA LEU A 61 -7.83 6.63 0.29
C LEU A 61 -7.50 8.05 -0.16
N GLN A 62 -6.32 8.23 -0.70
CA GLN A 62 -5.93 9.46 -1.40
C GLN A 62 -5.93 9.19 -2.90
N VAL A 63 -6.40 10.15 -3.67
CA VAL A 63 -6.39 10.11 -5.14
C VAL A 63 -5.41 11.15 -5.66
N VAL A 64 -4.52 10.74 -6.54
CA VAL A 64 -3.60 11.63 -7.27
C VAL A 64 -4.06 11.67 -8.72
N LEU A 65 -4.38 12.87 -9.20
CA LEU A 65 -4.83 13.10 -10.57
C LEU A 65 -3.67 12.96 -11.57
N PRO A 66 -3.94 12.77 -12.87
CA PRO A 66 -2.90 12.63 -13.90
C PRO A 66 -1.94 13.82 -13.99
N ASP A 67 -2.37 15.03 -13.61
CA ASP A 67 -1.55 16.24 -13.56
C ASP A 67 -0.67 16.32 -12.29
N GLY A 68 -0.68 15.29 -11.45
CA GLY A 68 0.06 15.21 -10.19
C GLY A 68 -0.58 15.93 -9.02
N LYS A 69 -1.70 16.60 -9.22
CA LYS A 69 -2.42 17.26 -8.11
C LYS A 69 -3.07 16.21 -7.22
N LYS A 70 -2.86 16.35 -5.93
CA LYS A 70 -3.61 15.56 -4.96
C LYS A 70 -5.07 16.00 -5.01
N TRP A 71 -5.94 15.06 -5.26
CA TRP A 71 -7.34 15.29 -5.06
C TRP A 71 -7.60 15.26 -3.55
N CYS A 72 -7.71 16.44 -2.96
CA CYS A 72 -8.11 16.59 -1.57
C CYS A 72 -9.59 16.88 -1.52
N LYS A 73 -10.32 16.04 -0.81
CA LYS A 73 -11.70 16.34 -0.47
C LYS A 73 -11.75 17.57 0.42
N LYS A 74 -12.51 18.60 0.03
CA LYS A 74 -12.92 19.66 0.97
C LYS A 74 -13.77 19.04 2.07
N LYS A 75 -13.66 19.57 3.29
CA LYS A 75 -14.31 19.05 4.52
C LYS A 75 -15.79 18.71 4.37
N ASP A 76 -16.47 19.35 3.42
CA ASP A 76 -17.93 19.26 3.21
C ASP A 76 -18.33 18.45 1.96
N SER A 77 -17.40 17.76 1.31
CA SER A 77 -17.74 17.04 0.09
C SER A 77 -18.29 15.64 0.39
N ILE A 78 -19.40 15.33 -0.23
CA ILE A 78 -20.12 14.06 -0.27
C ILE A 78 -19.15 12.89 -0.51
N LYS A 79 -19.38 11.76 0.16
CA LYS A 79 -18.68 10.50 -0.12
C LYS A 79 -18.73 10.26 -1.62
N LYS A 80 -17.56 10.16 -2.27
CA LYS A 80 -17.54 9.76 -3.67
C LYS A 80 -18.06 8.34 -3.79
N THR A 81 -18.93 8.14 -4.75
CA THR A 81 -19.42 6.80 -5.05
C THR A 81 -18.29 5.96 -5.63
N ARG A 82 -18.44 4.66 -5.51
CA ARG A 82 -17.52 3.69 -6.12
C ARG A 82 -17.36 3.93 -7.62
N THR A 83 -18.44 4.28 -8.32
CA THR A 83 -18.41 4.63 -9.74
C THR A 83 -17.52 5.82 -10.04
N GLU A 84 -17.54 6.86 -9.22
CA GLU A 84 -16.68 8.04 -9.40
C GLU A 84 -15.20 7.68 -9.18
N LEU A 85 -14.87 6.81 -8.22
CA LEU A 85 -13.50 6.34 -8.00
C LEU A 85 -12.98 5.55 -9.20
N TRP A 86 -13.79 4.65 -9.75
CA TRP A 86 -13.40 3.89 -10.93
C TRP A 86 -13.29 4.77 -12.18
N ASN A 87 -14.09 5.80 -12.31
CA ASN A 87 -13.94 6.79 -13.39
C ASN A 87 -12.60 7.55 -13.24
N LEU A 88 -12.21 7.94 -12.05
CA LEU A 88 -10.90 8.57 -11.79
C LEU A 88 -9.75 7.61 -12.13
N TRP A 89 -9.84 6.34 -11.74
CA TRP A 89 -8.86 5.32 -12.08
C TRP A 89 -8.73 5.14 -13.59
N ASN A 90 -9.84 4.97 -14.28
CA ASN A 90 -9.86 4.78 -15.74
C ASN A 90 -9.32 6.01 -16.51
N ASN A 91 -9.37 7.18 -15.90
CA ASN A 91 -8.78 8.41 -16.44
C ASN A 91 -7.32 8.62 -16.03
N GLY A 92 -6.65 7.59 -15.51
CA GLY A 92 -5.21 7.60 -15.22
C GLY A 92 -4.83 8.17 -13.84
N SER A 93 -5.78 8.32 -12.92
CA SER A 93 -5.47 8.68 -11.54
C SER A 93 -4.85 7.52 -10.78
N SER A 94 -4.01 7.84 -9.79
CA SER A 94 -3.42 6.85 -8.88
C SER A 94 -4.12 6.87 -7.53
N PHE A 95 -4.26 5.70 -6.92
CA PHE A 95 -4.82 5.55 -5.58
C PHE A 95 -3.71 5.25 -4.59
N ILE A 96 -3.70 5.96 -3.46
CA ILE A 96 -2.80 5.73 -2.34
C ILE A 96 -3.63 5.31 -1.14
N LEU A 97 -3.44 4.08 -0.71
CA LEU A 97 -4.06 3.55 0.50
C LEU A 97 -3.10 3.75 1.67
N THR A 98 -3.51 4.50 2.67
CA THR A 98 -2.74 4.71 3.90
C THR A 98 -3.28 3.85 5.03
N LEU A 99 -2.39 3.41 5.92
CA LEU A 99 -2.75 2.59 7.08
C LEU A 99 -3.50 1.29 6.69
N SER A 100 -3.19 0.75 5.52
CA SER A 100 -3.86 -0.43 4.97
C SER A 100 -3.61 -1.69 5.80
N GLU A 101 -2.52 -1.74 6.56
CA GLU A 101 -2.19 -2.81 7.50
C GLU A 101 -3.27 -3.00 8.58
N PHE A 102 -4.00 -1.96 8.97
CA PHE A 102 -5.10 -2.08 9.95
C PHE A 102 -6.35 -2.80 9.40
N LEU A 103 -6.44 -2.96 8.09
CA LEU A 103 -7.58 -3.59 7.43
C LEU A 103 -7.26 -5.00 6.92
N ASN A 104 -5.98 -5.39 6.90
CA ASN A 104 -5.54 -6.67 6.37
C ASN A 104 -4.55 -7.34 7.32
N GLU A 105 -4.99 -8.44 7.96
CA GLU A 105 -4.16 -9.19 8.92
C GLU A 105 -2.85 -9.70 8.32
N THR A 106 -2.86 -10.08 7.04
CA THR A 106 -1.65 -10.53 6.34
C THR A 106 -0.64 -9.41 6.21
N MET A 107 -1.10 -8.21 5.84
CA MET A 107 -0.24 -7.03 5.77
C MET A 107 0.26 -6.61 7.16
N TRP A 108 -0.60 -6.63 8.16
CA TRP A 108 -0.20 -6.36 9.55
C TRP A 108 0.91 -7.28 10.02
N LYS A 109 0.74 -8.59 9.84
CA LYS A 109 1.78 -9.59 10.17
C LYS A 109 3.08 -9.36 9.40
N GLN A 110 2.99 -8.92 8.15
CA GLN A 110 4.16 -8.60 7.35
C GLN A 110 4.90 -7.35 7.87
N CYS A 111 4.17 -6.30 8.27
CA CYS A 111 4.76 -5.12 8.90
C CYS A 111 5.48 -5.49 10.19
N GLN A 112 4.85 -6.28 11.06
CA GLN A 112 5.48 -6.77 12.29
C GLN A 112 6.74 -7.60 12.03
N GLU A 113 6.79 -8.35 10.92
CA GLU A 113 8.00 -9.08 10.55
C GLU A 113 9.13 -8.13 10.15
N PHE A 114 8.83 -7.06 9.41
CA PHE A 114 9.82 -6.06 9.02
C PHE A 114 10.36 -5.26 10.20
N GLU A 115 9.54 -4.98 11.19
CA GLU A 115 9.94 -4.24 12.39
C GLU A 115 11.03 -4.95 13.22
N LYS A 116 11.22 -6.27 13.04
CA LYS A 116 12.26 -7.05 13.71
C LYS A 116 13.67 -6.80 13.13
N HIS A 117 13.76 -6.19 11.96
CA HIS A 117 14.99 -6.02 11.17
C HIS A 117 15.27 -4.56 10.84
#